data_14691770d8cb59fbf24563446a2d2126
#
_entry.id   14691770d8cb59fbf24563446a2d2126
#
_cell.length_a   1.000
_cell.length_b   1.000
_cell.length_c   1.000
_cell.angle_alpha   90.00
_cell.angle_beta   90.00
_cell.angle_gamma   90.00
#
_symmetry.space_group_name_H-M   'P 1'
#
loop_
_entity.id
_entity.type
_entity.pdbx_description
1 polymer ?
#
loop_
_entity_poly.entity_id
_entity_poly.type
_entity_poly.pdbx_seq_one_letter_code
_entity_poly.pdbx_strand_id
1 'polypeptide(L)'
;KPIPITMCFGVPPVCTLMAGAGFDYAILPQGCDEIGIAGAIQGEAVRLVKAKTVDAMALADCEVVLEGYVDPRDRRFETKESEDAGVQGRYHFHPEWAGYMGKAYKAPTFHVTAVTMRDPATKPIIFALGVHTLDDHNIDTTVREAAMFELCERLQPGIIQDVVIPYPMTDWGGAIIQVKKRNRIDEGWQRNFMTAILSCSQGMRMCIAVSEDTDPYDMDDIMWNLTTRVNPKTDILNP
;
A
#
# COMPACT_ATOMS: atom_id res chain seq x y z
N LYS A 1 -0.37 2.14 28.68
CA LYS A 1 1.00 2.62 28.81
C LYS A 1 1.39 3.30 27.52
N PRO A 2 1.98 4.51 27.54
CA PRO A 2 2.49 5.17 26.36
C PRO A 2 3.52 4.28 25.63
N ILE A 3 3.50 4.32 24.31
CA ILE A 3 4.38 3.56 23.44
C ILE A 3 5.40 4.55 22.86
N PRO A 4 6.70 4.37 23.12
CA PRO A 4 7.72 5.21 22.52
C PRO A 4 7.78 4.93 21.01
N ILE A 5 7.84 5.98 20.23
CA ILE A 5 7.95 5.88 18.76
C ILE A 5 8.87 6.95 18.20
N THR A 6 9.38 6.71 17.02
CA THR A 6 10.06 7.66 16.17
C THR A 6 9.34 7.78 14.84
N MET A 7 9.27 8.98 14.29
CA MET A 7 8.77 9.24 12.96
C MET A 7 9.90 9.83 12.13
N CYS A 8 10.32 9.09 11.11
CA CYS A 8 11.49 9.42 10.29
C CYS A 8 11.05 10.05 8.97
N PHE A 9 11.69 11.16 8.60
CA PHE A 9 11.43 11.88 7.35
C PHE A 9 12.71 11.98 6.51
N GLY A 10 12.54 12.04 5.19
CA GLY A 10 13.67 12.02 4.27
C GLY A 10 14.45 10.72 4.38
N VAL A 11 13.73 9.62 4.34
CA VAL A 11 14.27 8.25 4.44
C VAL A 11 14.83 7.78 3.09
N PRO A 12 15.67 6.74 3.07
CA PRO A 12 16.08 6.11 1.82
C PRO A 12 14.89 5.70 0.95
N PRO A 13 14.97 5.80 -0.39
CA PRO A 13 13.85 5.50 -1.28
C PRO A 13 13.23 4.12 -1.07
N VAL A 14 14.04 3.11 -0.77
CA VAL A 14 13.56 1.76 -0.47
C VAL A 14 12.70 1.71 0.82
N CYS A 15 13.02 2.53 1.81
CA CYS A 15 12.22 2.64 3.03
C CYS A 15 10.88 3.35 2.76
N THR A 16 10.86 4.33 1.84
CA THR A 16 9.62 4.96 1.39
C THR A 16 8.75 3.95 0.64
N LEU A 17 9.35 3.20 -0.29
CA LEU A 17 8.68 2.12 -1.01
C LEU A 17 8.01 1.13 -0.05
N MET A 18 8.72 0.70 0.98
CA MET A 18 8.19 -0.27 1.93
C MET A 18 7.15 0.32 2.89
N ALA A 19 7.29 1.59 3.26
CA ALA A 19 6.33 2.27 4.12
C ALA A 19 5.00 2.58 3.41
N GLY A 20 5.05 2.89 2.10
CA GLY A 20 3.89 3.19 1.27
C GLY A 20 3.14 1.93 0.82
N ALA A 21 3.87 0.87 0.51
CA ALA A 21 3.33 -0.30 -0.18
C ALA A 21 2.24 -1.08 0.57
N GLY A 22 2.06 -0.85 1.88
CA GLY A 22 0.99 -1.46 2.66
C GLY A 22 0.87 -2.96 2.39
N PHE A 23 1.81 -3.76 2.86
CA PHE A 23 1.75 -5.20 2.64
C PHE A 23 0.51 -5.82 3.28
N ASP A 24 -0.17 -6.62 2.51
CA ASP A 24 -1.10 -7.57 3.06
C ASP A 24 -0.29 -8.66 3.78
N TYR A 25 -0.33 -8.66 5.10
CA TYR A 25 0.42 -9.61 5.94
C TYR A 25 0.20 -11.08 5.57
N ALA A 26 -0.93 -11.40 4.93
CA ALA A 26 -1.22 -12.72 4.42
C ALA A 26 -0.24 -13.18 3.31
N ILE A 27 0.43 -12.26 2.66
CA ILE A 27 1.34 -12.55 1.53
C ILE A 27 2.80 -12.54 1.99
N LEU A 28 3.12 -11.80 3.06
CA LEU A 28 4.48 -11.77 3.61
C LEU A 28 4.91 -13.13 4.14
N PRO A 29 6.13 -13.57 3.86
CA PRO A 29 6.70 -14.74 4.50
C PRO A 29 6.74 -14.56 6.01
N GLN A 30 6.45 -15.62 6.76
CA GLN A 30 6.49 -15.58 8.21
C GLN A 30 7.88 -15.17 8.72
N GLY A 31 7.93 -14.17 9.58
CA GLY A 31 9.17 -13.64 10.14
C GLY A 31 9.87 -12.56 9.30
N CYS A 32 9.28 -12.18 8.17
CA CYS A 32 9.69 -10.99 7.42
C CYS A 32 8.97 -9.75 7.94
N ASP A 33 9.66 -8.62 7.87
CA ASP A 33 9.11 -7.30 8.08
C ASP A 33 9.54 -6.36 6.94
N GLU A 34 8.94 -5.19 6.89
CA GLU A 34 9.16 -4.20 5.83
C GLU A 34 10.63 -3.72 5.81
N ILE A 35 11.26 -3.61 6.98
CA ILE A 35 12.67 -3.20 7.10
C ILE A 35 13.59 -4.29 6.54
N GLY A 36 13.28 -5.55 6.81
CA GLY A 36 14.02 -6.68 6.27
C GLY A 36 13.91 -6.76 4.75
N ILE A 37 12.72 -6.54 4.20
CA ILE A 37 12.49 -6.52 2.75
C ILE A 37 13.20 -5.33 2.11
N ALA A 38 13.13 -4.13 2.71
CA ALA A 38 13.87 -2.96 2.26
C ALA A 38 15.37 -3.26 2.16
N GLY A 39 15.93 -3.92 3.18
CA GLY A 39 17.31 -4.37 3.17
C GLY A 39 17.62 -5.34 2.05
N ALA A 40 16.74 -6.29 1.77
CA ALA A 40 16.90 -7.25 0.69
C ALA A 40 16.86 -6.57 -0.70
N ILE A 41 15.96 -5.61 -0.91
CA ILE A 41 15.85 -4.86 -2.17
C ILE A 41 17.09 -4.02 -2.43
N GLN A 42 17.62 -3.31 -1.42
CA GLN A 42 18.81 -2.47 -1.57
C GLN A 42 20.13 -3.27 -1.56
N GLY A 43 20.09 -4.55 -1.20
CA GLY A 43 21.28 -5.41 -1.15
C GLY A 43 22.13 -5.28 0.13
N GLU A 44 21.70 -4.49 1.10
CA GLU A 44 22.35 -4.35 2.41
C GLU A 44 21.32 -4.07 3.50
N ALA A 45 21.65 -4.41 4.75
CA ALA A 45 20.75 -4.19 5.87
C ALA A 45 20.43 -2.71 6.08
N VAL A 46 19.15 -2.39 6.28
CA VAL A 46 18.74 -1.04 6.69
C VAL A 46 19.32 -0.75 8.06
N ARG A 47 20.05 0.36 8.17
CA ARG A 47 20.74 0.75 9.40
C ARG A 47 19.76 1.43 10.37
N LEU A 48 19.72 0.93 11.61
CA LEU A 48 18.95 1.52 12.69
C LEU A 48 19.87 2.09 13.74
N VAL A 49 19.47 3.21 14.35
CA VAL A 49 20.15 3.85 15.47
C VAL A 49 19.15 4.06 16.62
N LYS A 50 19.67 4.05 17.84
CA LYS A 50 18.84 4.36 19.01
C LYS A 50 18.44 5.84 18.99
N ALA A 51 17.16 6.12 19.23
CA ALA A 51 16.67 7.48 19.42
C ALA A 51 17.35 8.16 20.62
N LYS A 52 17.42 9.48 20.59
CA LYS A 52 18.15 10.26 21.63
C LYS A 52 17.39 10.39 22.94
N THR A 53 16.06 10.49 22.87
CA THR A 53 15.23 10.87 24.01
C THR A 53 14.18 9.82 24.40
N VAL A 54 13.93 8.84 23.54
CA VAL A 54 12.94 7.77 23.77
C VAL A 54 13.54 6.40 23.53
N ASP A 55 12.96 5.38 24.15
CA ASP A 55 13.39 3.99 23.99
C ASP A 55 12.78 3.38 22.71
N ALA A 56 13.22 3.88 21.58
CA ALA A 56 12.84 3.42 20.24
C ALA A 56 14.05 3.48 19.30
N MET A 57 13.92 2.83 18.15
CA MET A 57 14.92 2.88 17.08
C MET A 57 14.45 3.85 15.99
N ALA A 58 15.40 4.49 15.32
CA ALA A 58 15.17 5.34 14.16
C ALA A 58 16.01 4.85 12.98
N LEU A 59 15.58 5.17 11.75
CA LEU A 59 16.39 4.94 10.56
C LEU A 59 17.62 5.83 10.61
N ALA A 60 18.82 5.21 10.48
CA ALA A 60 20.08 5.95 10.57
C ALA A 60 20.26 6.96 9.43
N ASP A 61 19.71 6.64 8.26
CA ASP A 61 19.89 7.40 7.02
C ASP A 61 18.67 8.27 6.68
N CYS A 62 17.98 8.80 7.69
CA CYS A 62 16.91 9.79 7.50
C CYS A 62 17.40 11.22 7.78
N GLU A 63 16.66 12.18 7.29
CA GLU A 63 17.00 13.60 7.42
C GLU A 63 16.53 14.21 8.75
N VAL A 64 15.32 13.88 9.16
CA VAL A 64 14.70 14.40 10.38
C VAL A 64 13.97 13.26 11.11
N VAL A 65 14.09 13.24 12.43
CA VAL A 65 13.36 12.32 13.29
C VAL A 65 12.56 13.11 14.34
N LEU A 66 11.26 12.87 14.37
CA LEU A 66 10.44 13.26 15.51
C LEU A 66 10.46 12.12 16.53
N GLU A 67 10.91 12.40 17.73
CA GLU A 67 10.94 11.44 18.83
C GLU A 67 9.82 11.74 19.81
N GLY A 68 9.17 10.72 20.33
CA GLY A 68 8.09 10.93 21.26
C GLY A 68 7.34 9.65 21.63
N TYR A 69 6.08 9.81 21.97
CA TYR A 69 5.25 8.68 22.36
C TYR A 69 3.79 8.85 21.89
N VAL A 70 3.12 7.72 21.74
CA VAL A 70 1.66 7.64 21.55
C VAL A 70 1.03 7.00 22.77
N ASP A 71 0.04 7.64 23.39
CA ASP A 71 -0.87 6.97 24.33
C ASP A 71 -2.14 6.57 23.54
N PRO A 72 -2.42 5.27 23.36
CA PRO A 72 -3.60 4.81 22.63
C PRO A 72 -4.93 5.32 23.18
N ARG A 73 -4.95 5.79 24.43
CA ARG A 73 -6.13 6.36 25.08
C ARG A 73 -6.29 7.85 24.84
N ASP A 74 -5.21 8.56 24.44
CA ASP A 74 -5.28 9.99 24.06
C ASP A 74 -5.57 10.10 22.59
N ARG A 75 -6.84 10.31 22.29
CA ARG A 75 -7.33 10.48 20.93
C ARG A 75 -7.96 11.85 20.77
N ARG A 76 -7.56 12.59 19.75
CA ARG A 76 -8.03 13.95 19.46
C ARG A 76 -8.47 14.06 18.02
N PHE A 77 -9.34 15.02 17.78
CA PHE A 77 -9.60 15.47 16.42
C PHE A 77 -8.38 16.21 15.88
N GLU A 78 -8.17 16.13 14.58
CA GLU A 78 -7.03 16.78 13.91
C GLU A 78 -7.11 18.30 14.00
N THR A 79 -8.32 18.86 13.94
CA THR A 79 -8.55 20.30 14.04
C THR A 79 -9.80 20.62 14.85
N LYS A 80 -9.97 21.88 15.19
CA LYS A 80 -11.16 22.37 15.90
C LYS A 80 -12.43 22.24 15.06
N GLU A 81 -12.34 22.49 13.77
CA GLU A 81 -13.45 22.32 12.83
C GLU A 81 -13.91 20.86 12.76
N SER A 82 -12.95 19.93 12.77
CA SER A 82 -13.22 18.50 12.81
C SER A 82 -13.93 18.10 14.12
N GLU A 83 -13.52 18.68 15.25
CA GLU A 83 -14.17 18.49 16.55
C GLU A 83 -15.60 19.04 16.54
N ASP A 84 -15.80 20.24 16.02
CA ASP A 84 -17.10 20.89 15.94
C ASP A 84 -18.07 20.17 15.00
N ALA A 85 -17.55 19.52 13.95
CA ALA A 85 -18.33 18.66 13.05
C ALA A 85 -18.82 17.37 13.70
N GLY A 86 -18.11 16.88 14.72
CA GLY A 86 -18.49 15.75 15.56
C GLY A 86 -18.21 14.37 14.96
N VAL A 87 -18.26 13.36 15.85
CA VAL A 87 -17.83 11.97 15.58
C VAL A 87 -18.78 11.21 14.64
N GLN A 88 -20.01 11.62 14.49
CA GLN A 88 -21.06 10.83 13.84
C GLN A 88 -21.02 10.87 12.29
N GLY A 89 -19.99 11.43 11.71
CA GLY A 89 -19.78 11.42 10.26
C GLY A 89 -20.84 12.20 9.46
N ARG A 90 -21.56 13.13 10.11
CA ARG A 90 -22.51 14.02 9.44
C ARG A 90 -21.81 15.00 8.50
N TYR A 91 -20.59 15.37 8.84
CA TYR A 91 -19.79 16.31 8.10
C TYR A 91 -18.49 15.66 7.70
N HIS A 92 -18.15 15.79 6.45
CA HIS A 92 -16.88 15.38 5.89
C HIS A 92 -15.86 16.45 6.24
N PHE A 93 -14.66 16.06 6.57
CA PHE A 93 -13.69 17.01 7.09
C PHE A 93 -12.48 17.20 6.19
N HIS A 94 -11.88 16.14 5.70
CA HIS A 94 -10.74 16.27 4.79
C HIS A 94 -11.08 15.67 3.41
N PRO A 95 -10.54 16.24 2.33
CA PRO A 95 -10.74 15.69 1.01
C PRO A 95 -10.00 14.35 0.89
N GLU A 96 -10.70 13.35 0.42
CA GLU A 96 -10.13 12.05 0.05
C GLU A 96 -9.68 12.08 -1.40
N TRP A 97 -8.60 11.40 -1.70
CA TRP A 97 -8.10 11.24 -3.05
C TRP A 97 -9.14 10.67 -4.03
N ALA A 98 -10.05 9.85 -3.54
CA ALA A 98 -11.16 9.28 -4.33
C ALA A 98 -12.24 10.29 -4.73
N GLY A 99 -12.09 11.59 -4.43
CA GLY A 99 -12.99 12.67 -4.84
C GLY A 99 -14.18 12.92 -3.93
N TYR A 100 -14.18 12.36 -2.73
CA TYR A 100 -15.18 12.66 -1.69
C TYR A 100 -14.51 13.08 -0.38
N MET A 101 -15.28 13.58 0.55
CA MET A 101 -14.78 14.04 1.84
C MET A 101 -14.77 12.90 2.86
N GLY A 102 -13.67 12.75 3.58
CA GLY A 102 -13.53 11.81 4.68
C GLY A 102 -14.33 12.22 5.91
N LYS A 103 -14.58 11.27 6.80
CA LYS A 103 -15.28 11.50 8.07
C LYS A 103 -14.34 12.08 9.12
N ALA A 104 -14.86 12.99 9.93
CA ALA A 104 -14.18 13.42 11.12
C ALA A 104 -14.14 12.28 12.17
N TYR A 105 -12.97 12.00 12.73
CA TYR A 105 -12.77 11.01 13.79
C TYR A 105 -11.62 11.42 14.70
N LYS A 106 -11.56 10.81 15.88
CA LYS A 106 -10.43 11.01 16.80
C LYS A 106 -9.30 10.05 16.46
N ALA A 107 -8.16 10.60 16.08
CA ALA A 107 -6.92 9.85 15.85
C ALA A 107 -6.07 9.75 17.12
N PRO A 108 -5.21 8.72 17.26
CA PRO A 108 -4.20 8.68 18.30
C PRO A 108 -3.28 9.89 18.19
N THR A 109 -2.95 10.49 19.34
CA THR A 109 -2.08 11.67 19.39
C THR A 109 -0.62 11.26 19.56
N PHE A 110 0.23 11.72 18.67
CA PHE A 110 1.68 11.61 18.82
C PHE A 110 2.21 12.83 19.58
N HIS A 111 2.75 12.59 20.76
CA HIS A 111 3.38 13.60 21.60
C HIS A 111 4.86 13.70 21.28
N VAL A 112 5.23 14.69 20.50
CA VAL A 112 6.63 14.96 20.12
C VAL A 112 7.35 15.58 21.30
N THR A 113 8.45 14.94 21.74
CA THR A 113 9.29 15.41 22.83
C THR A 113 10.63 15.95 22.34
N ALA A 114 11.08 15.54 21.18
CA ALA A 114 12.28 16.06 20.56
C ALA A 114 12.20 15.98 19.02
N VAL A 115 12.94 16.86 18.38
CA VAL A 115 13.23 16.82 16.93
C VAL A 115 14.72 16.68 16.79
N THR A 116 15.17 15.64 16.15
CA THR A 116 16.57 15.41 15.83
C THR A 116 16.77 15.40 14.32
N MET A 117 17.93 15.79 13.85
CA MET A 117 18.25 15.88 12.45
C MET A 117 19.74 15.62 12.23
N ARG A 118 20.13 15.37 10.99
CA ARG A 118 21.53 15.36 10.59
C ARG A 118 22.19 16.68 10.94
N ASP A 119 23.46 16.82 10.60
CA ASP A 119 24.20 18.06 10.82
C ASP A 119 23.35 19.28 10.38
N PRO A 120 23.13 20.25 11.29
CA PRO A 120 22.37 21.46 10.97
C PRO A 120 22.92 22.27 9.78
N ALA A 121 24.18 22.06 9.41
CA ALA A 121 24.80 22.66 8.22
C ALA A 121 24.28 22.04 6.91
N THR A 122 23.71 20.85 6.96
CA THR A 122 23.09 20.20 5.81
C THR A 122 21.59 20.51 5.77
N LYS A 123 21.13 21.09 4.68
CA LYS A 123 19.68 21.31 4.51
C LYS A 123 19.00 19.96 4.33
N PRO A 124 17.96 19.62 5.13
CA PRO A 124 17.26 18.37 4.98
C PRO A 124 16.53 18.32 3.63
N ILE A 125 16.60 17.17 2.96
CA ILE A 125 15.84 16.88 1.76
C ILE A 125 14.72 15.93 2.16
N ILE A 126 13.48 16.41 2.12
CA ILE A 126 12.30 15.61 2.42
C ILE A 126 11.49 15.53 1.13
N PHE A 127 11.33 14.31 0.66
CA PHE A 127 10.46 14.03 -0.47
C PHE A 127 9.02 13.91 0.05
N ALA A 128 8.14 14.75 -0.47
CA ALA A 128 6.72 14.70 -0.16
C ALA A 128 5.98 14.02 -1.31
N LEU A 129 5.36 12.89 -1.01
CA LEU A 129 4.45 12.22 -1.94
C LEU A 129 3.08 12.90 -1.88
N GLY A 130 2.52 13.19 -3.04
CA GLY A 130 1.12 13.61 -3.15
C GLY A 130 0.24 12.37 -3.23
N VAL A 131 -0.81 12.34 -2.43
CA VAL A 131 -1.76 11.22 -2.46
C VAL A 131 -2.38 11.10 -3.86
N HIS A 132 -2.33 9.89 -4.40
CA HIS A 132 -2.81 9.52 -5.72
C HIS A 132 -2.21 10.36 -6.87
N THR A 133 -0.91 10.57 -6.82
CA THR A 133 -0.11 11.03 -7.96
C THR A 133 0.58 9.85 -8.63
N LEU A 134 1.17 10.05 -9.79
CA LEU A 134 1.87 8.95 -10.50
C LEU A 134 3.06 8.39 -9.72
N ASP A 135 3.76 9.21 -8.98
CA ASP A 135 4.88 8.79 -8.14
C ASP A 135 4.41 7.97 -6.93
N ASP A 136 3.35 8.41 -6.27
CA ASP A 136 2.69 7.67 -5.19
C ASP A 136 2.17 6.32 -5.68
N HIS A 137 1.41 6.33 -6.78
CA HIS A 137 0.90 5.14 -7.42
C HIS A 137 2.02 4.13 -7.76
N ASN A 138 3.07 4.57 -8.43
CA ASN A 138 4.17 3.68 -8.81
C ASN A 138 4.92 3.10 -7.60
N ILE A 139 5.03 3.86 -6.51
CA ILE A 139 5.63 3.36 -5.27
C ILE A 139 4.75 2.30 -4.63
N ASP A 140 3.47 2.59 -4.47
CA ASP A 140 2.52 1.69 -3.79
C ASP A 140 2.26 0.42 -4.59
N THR A 141 2.08 0.53 -5.91
CA THR A 141 1.67 -0.62 -6.73
C THR A 141 2.79 -1.61 -7.00
N THR A 142 4.03 -1.15 -7.18
CA THR A 142 5.16 -2.03 -7.52
C THR A 142 5.27 -3.24 -6.59
N VAL A 143 5.18 -3.02 -5.29
CA VAL A 143 5.30 -4.09 -4.30
C VAL A 143 4.04 -4.93 -4.21
N ARG A 144 2.86 -4.31 -4.38
CA ARG A 144 1.57 -5.01 -4.38
C ARG A 144 1.44 -5.95 -5.57
N GLU A 145 1.81 -5.49 -6.75
CA GLU A 145 1.83 -6.30 -7.97
C GLU A 145 2.75 -7.51 -7.80
N ALA A 146 3.97 -7.30 -7.31
CA ALA A 146 4.90 -8.37 -7.03
C ALA A 146 4.36 -9.37 -5.98
N ALA A 147 3.72 -8.89 -4.92
CA ALA A 147 3.14 -9.74 -3.89
C ALA A 147 1.95 -10.55 -4.41
N MET A 148 1.08 -9.96 -5.23
CA MET A 148 -0.04 -10.65 -5.86
C MET A 148 0.44 -11.68 -6.90
N PHE A 149 1.47 -11.34 -7.66
CA PHE A 149 2.11 -12.27 -8.59
C PHE A 149 2.64 -13.49 -7.84
N GLU A 150 3.40 -13.28 -6.78
CA GLU A 150 3.94 -14.36 -5.94
C GLU A 150 2.83 -15.20 -5.29
N LEU A 151 1.73 -14.58 -4.85
CA LEU A 151 0.57 -15.31 -4.34
C LEU A 151 0.00 -16.26 -5.41
N CYS A 152 -0.17 -15.79 -6.64
CA CYS A 152 -0.67 -16.59 -7.75
C CYS A 152 0.31 -17.74 -8.08
N GLU A 153 1.61 -17.48 -8.12
CA GLU A 153 2.65 -18.49 -8.37
C GLU A 153 2.68 -19.57 -7.28
N ARG A 154 2.44 -19.23 -6.03
CA ARG A 154 2.33 -20.20 -4.94
C ARG A 154 1.09 -21.08 -5.05
N LEU A 155 -0.02 -20.54 -5.56
CA LEU A 155 -1.25 -21.30 -5.74
C LEU A 155 -1.16 -22.27 -6.92
N GLN A 156 -0.70 -21.79 -8.05
CA GLN A 156 -0.52 -22.59 -9.28
C GLN A 156 0.60 -22.02 -10.14
N PRO A 157 1.80 -22.57 -10.07
CA PRO A 157 2.96 -22.07 -10.79
C PRO A 157 2.82 -22.07 -12.31
N GLY A 158 3.33 -21.01 -12.95
CA GLY A 158 3.53 -20.92 -14.39
C GLY A 158 2.28 -20.66 -15.22
N ILE A 159 1.18 -20.19 -14.60
CA ILE A 159 -0.04 -19.75 -15.29
C ILE A 159 -0.12 -18.24 -15.32
N ILE A 160 0.22 -17.58 -14.21
CA ILE A 160 0.24 -16.12 -14.15
C ILE A 160 1.36 -15.58 -15.06
N GLN A 161 1.06 -14.55 -15.83
CA GLN A 161 2.03 -13.89 -16.68
C GLN A 161 2.37 -12.51 -16.16
N ASP A 162 1.36 -11.79 -15.69
CA ASP A 162 1.53 -10.45 -15.16
C ASP A 162 0.41 -10.10 -14.16
N VAL A 163 0.69 -9.15 -13.29
CA VAL A 163 -0.27 -8.49 -12.40
C VAL A 163 -0.03 -7.00 -12.49
N VAL A 164 -1.06 -6.26 -12.83
CA VAL A 164 -0.99 -4.81 -13.05
C VAL A 164 -2.07 -4.13 -12.23
N ILE A 165 -1.70 -3.08 -11.54
CA ILE A 165 -2.63 -2.15 -10.88
C ILE A 165 -2.59 -0.83 -11.66
N PRO A 166 -3.44 -0.64 -12.68
CA PRO A 166 -3.36 0.53 -13.52
C PRO A 166 -3.85 1.78 -12.78
N TYR A 167 -3.26 2.93 -13.10
CA TYR A 167 -3.56 4.21 -12.44
C TYR A 167 -5.06 4.54 -12.31
N PRO A 168 -5.91 4.28 -13.32
CA PRO A 168 -7.35 4.53 -13.16
C PRO A 168 -8.08 3.64 -12.15
N MET A 169 -7.49 2.51 -11.76
CA MET A 169 -8.05 1.60 -10.76
C MET A 169 -7.58 1.92 -9.34
N THR A 170 -6.76 2.95 -9.19
CA THR A 170 -6.12 3.37 -7.94
C THR A 170 -5.19 2.31 -7.34
N ASP A 171 -4.41 2.70 -6.35
CA ASP A 171 -3.41 1.80 -5.74
C ASP A 171 -4.03 0.63 -4.96
N TRP A 172 -5.32 0.73 -4.64
CA TRP A 172 -6.03 -0.17 -3.73
C TRP A 172 -7.34 -0.72 -4.30
N GLY A 173 -7.82 -0.15 -5.38
CA GLY A 173 -9.19 -0.40 -5.86
C GLY A 173 -9.31 -1.60 -6.78
N GLY A 174 -8.33 -1.85 -7.62
CA GLY A 174 -8.43 -2.93 -8.58
C GLY A 174 -7.11 -3.43 -9.13
N ALA A 175 -7.10 -4.69 -9.57
CA ALA A 175 -5.97 -5.31 -10.23
C ALA A 175 -6.41 -6.01 -11.51
N ILE A 176 -5.50 -6.08 -12.47
CA ILE A 176 -5.63 -6.87 -13.69
C ILE A 176 -4.60 -8.00 -13.61
N ILE A 177 -5.04 -9.23 -13.83
CA ILE A 177 -4.14 -10.38 -13.92
C ILE A 177 -4.15 -10.94 -15.32
N GLN A 178 -2.98 -11.10 -15.91
CA GLN A 178 -2.84 -11.79 -17.20
C GLN A 178 -2.49 -13.25 -16.95
N VAL A 179 -3.27 -14.15 -17.53
CA VAL A 179 -3.11 -15.60 -17.36
C VAL A 179 -2.91 -16.30 -18.69
N LYS A 180 -2.00 -17.27 -18.69
CA LYS A 180 -1.75 -18.16 -19.80
C LYS A 180 -2.06 -19.60 -19.42
N LYS A 181 -3.19 -20.11 -19.87
CA LYS A 181 -3.55 -21.51 -19.67
C LYS A 181 -2.73 -22.40 -20.62
N ARG A 182 -1.99 -23.34 -20.06
CA ARG A 182 -1.14 -24.25 -20.82
C ARG A 182 -1.95 -25.37 -21.47
N ASN A 183 -3.03 -25.77 -20.79
CA ASN A 183 -3.90 -26.84 -21.22
C ASN A 183 -5.26 -26.78 -20.49
N ARG A 184 -6.16 -27.72 -20.76
CA ARG A 184 -7.51 -27.76 -20.21
C ARG A 184 -7.56 -27.95 -18.69
N ILE A 185 -6.50 -28.45 -18.05
CA ILE A 185 -6.45 -28.63 -16.59
C ILE A 185 -6.32 -27.29 -15.89
N ASP A 186 -5.78 -26.29 -16.56
CA ASP A 186 -5.61 -24.94 -16.02
C ASP A 186 -6.92 -24.11 -16.03
N GLU A 187 -8.00 -24.66 -16.61
CA GLU A 187 -9.29 -23.98 -16.64
C GLU A 187 -9.86 -23.78 -15.25
N GLY A 188 -10.29 -22.55 -14.95
CA GLY A 188 -10.83 -22.15 -13.65
C GLY A 188 -9.80 -21.50 -12.72
N TRP A 189 -8.50 -21.65 -12.94
CA TRP A 189 -7.48 -21.06 -12.07
C TRP A 189 -7.53 -19.53 -12.02
N GLN A 190 -7.92 -18.87 -13.12
CA GLN A 190 -8.15 -17.41 -13.11
C GLN A 190 -9.14 -16.99 -12.01
N ARG A 191 -10.16 -17.80 -11.74
CA ARG A 191 -11.14 -17.52 -10.67
C ARG A 191 -10.54 -17.69 -9.29
N ASN A 192 -9.70 -18.71 -9.11
CA ASN A 192 -9.01 -18.95 -7.85
C ASN A 192 -8.03 -17.81 -7.54
N PHE A 193 -7.30 -17.33 -8.53
CA PHE A 193 -6.41 -16.19 -8.38
C PHE A 193 -7.17 -14.91 -8.00
N MET A 194 -8.23 -14.56 -8.75
CA MET A 194 -9.06 -13.40 -8.42
C MET A 194 -9.63 -13.49 -7.00
N THR A 195 -10.13 -14.66 -6.61
CA THR A 195 -10.68 -14.87 -5.26
C THR A 195 -9.60 -14.72 -4.19
N ALA A 196 -8.40 -15.27 -4.42
CA ALA A 196 -7.28 -15.15 -3.48
C ALA A 196 -6.84 -13.70 -3.31
N ILE A 197 -6.67 -12.95 -4.40
CA ILE A 197 -6.32 -11.53 -4.38
C ILE A 197 -7.37 -10.73 -3.61
N LEU A 198 -8.65 -10.89 -3.95
CA LEU A 198 -9.74 -10.19 -3.27
C LEU A 198 -9.89 -10.55 -1.80
N SER A 199 -9.47 -11.76 -1.40
CA SER A 199 -9.54 -12.22 0.00
C SER A 199 -8.34 -11.76 0.84
N CYS A 200 -7.18 -11.62 0.22
CA CYS A 200 -5.93 -11.28 0.91
C CYS A 200 -5.66 -9.78 0.95
N SER A 201 -6.14 -9.03 -0.03
CA SER A 201 -5.83 -7.60 -0.15
C SER A 201 -6.94 -6.74 0.44
N GLN A 202 -6.62 -6.04 1.52
CA GLN A 202 -7.54 -5.07 2.11
C GLN A 202 -7.76 -3.89 1.16
N GLY A 203 -9.02 -3.60 0.87
CA GLY A 203 -9.37 -2.48 -0.01
C GLY A 203 -9.53 -2.85 -1.48
N MET A 204 -8.99 -3.98 -1.93
CA MET A 204 -9.21 -4.46 -3.29
C MET A 204 -10.70 -4.73 -3.53
N ARG A 205 -11.27 -4.10 -4.54
CA ARG A 205 -12.71 -4.15 -4.84
C ARG A 205 -13.02 -4.83 -6.16
N MET A 206 -12.04 -4.88 -7.05
CA MET A 206 -12.18 -5.45 -8.37
C MET A 206 -10.91 -6.17 -8.78
N CYS A 207 -11.06 -7.34 -9.40
CA CYS A 207 -9.97 -8.03 -10.06
C CYS A 207 -10.45 -8.51 -11.43
N ILE A 208 -9.70 -8.19 -12.47
CA ILE A 208 -10.01 -8.57 -13.85
C ILE A 208 -8.96 -9.60 -14.29
N ALA A 209 -9.41 -10.74 -14.79
CA ALA A 209 -8.53 -11.72 -15.40
C ALA A 209 -8.64 -11.66 -16.92
N VAL A 210 -7.51 -11.52 -17.58
CA VAL A 210 -7.40 -11.50 -19.04
C VAL A 210 -6.49 -12.61 -19.53
N SER A 211 -6.66 -12.98 -20.79
CA SER A 211 -5.80 -13.97 -21.46
C SER A 211 -4.55 -13.30 -22.05
N GLU A 212 -3.60 -14.11 -22.48
CA GLU A 212 -2.30 -13.70 -23.02
C GLU A 212 -2.35 -12.81 -24.27
N ASP A 213 -3.51 -12.74 -24.93
CA ASP A 213 -3.75 -11.91 -26.13
C ASP A 213 -4.27 -10.50 -25.81
N THR A 214 -4.39 -10.16 -24.54
CA THR A 214 -4.85 -8.85 -24.06
C THR A 214 -3.70 -8.14 -23.37
N ASP A 215 -3.43 -6.89 -23.73
CA ASP A 215 -2.43 -6.07 -23.04
C ASP A 215 -2.97 -5.58 -21.70
N PRO A 216 -2.43 -6.04 -20.55
CA PRO A 216 -2.92 -5.62 -19.24
C PRO A 216 -2.58 -4.17 -18.87
N TYR A 217 -1.70 -3.52 -19.65
CA TYR A 217 -1.31 -2.12 -19.48
C TYR A 217 -2.15 -1.15 -20.33
N ASP A 218 -2.91 -1.67 -21.31
CA ASP A 218 -3.79 -0.87 -22.16
C ASP A 218 -5.24 -0.94 -21.67
N MET A 219 -5.70 0.14 -21.05
CA MET A 219 -7.07 0.21 -20.53
C MET A 219 -8.13 0.21 -21.62
N ASP A 220 -7.82 0.64 -22.83
CA ASP A 220 -8.75 0.57 -23.95
C ASP A 220 -8.92 -0.89 -24.42
N ASP A 221 -7.83 -1.67 -24.45
CA ASP A 221 -7.90 -3.11 -24.71
C ASP A 221 -8.65 -3.87 -23.60
N ILE A 222 -8.43 -3.51 -22.35
CA ILE A 222 -9.18 -4.07 -21.21
C ILE A 222 -10.68 -3.78 -21.38
N MET A 223 -11.07 -2.54 -21.67
CA MET A 223 -12.47 -2.18 -21.85
C MET A 223 -13.10 -2.84 -23.07
N TRP A 224 -12.35 -2.98 -24.15
CA TRP A 224 -12.78 -3.75 -25.30
C TRP A 224 -13.10 -5.20 -24.92
N ASN A 225 -12.20 -5.88 -24.22
CA ASN A 225 -12.38 -7.25 -23.79
C ASN A 225 -13.56 -7.42 -22.82
N LEU A 226 -13.71 -6.51 -21.86
CA LEU A 226 -14.84 -6.53 -20.93
C LEU A 226 -16.20 -6.42 -21.64
N THR A 227 -16.26 -5.64 -22.72
CA THR A 227 -17.53 -5.40 -23.44
C THR A 227 -17.83 -6.46 -24.51
N THR A 228 -16.83 -7.13 -25.05
CA THR A 228 -16.98 -8.05 -26.17
C THR A 228 -16.85 -9.53 -25.79
N ARG A 229 -16.08 -9.87 -24.74
CA ARG A 229 -15.74 -11.26 -24.41
C ARG A 229 -16.36 -11.76 -23.09
N VAL A 230 -16.83 -10.87 -22.22
CA VAL A 230 -17.38 -11.26 -20.93
C VAL A 230 -18.84 -11.66 -21.06
N ASN A 231 -19.18 -12.83 -20.54
CA ASN A 231 -20.55 -13.24 -20.30
C ASN A 231 -20.94 -12.91 -18.86
N PRO A 232 -21.81 -11.90 -18.62
CA PRO A 232 -22.11 -11.46 -17.26
C PRO A 232 -22.71 -12.55 -16.37
N LYS A 233 -23.30 -13.59 -16.94
CA LYS A 233 -23.90 -14.69 -16.19
C LYS A 233 -22.87 -15.66 -15.62
N THR A 234 -21.74 -15.84 -16.30
CA THR A 234 -20.75 -16.87 -15.96
C THR A 234 -19.40 -16.30 -15.55
N ASP A 235 -19.06 -15.10 -15.99
CA ASP A 235 -17.70 -14.58 -15.87
C ASP A 235 -17.59 -13.51 -14.80
N ILE A 236 -18.68 -13.07 -14.21
CA ILE A 236 -18.68 -12.20 -13.02
C ILE A 236 -18.75 -13.07 -11.78
N LEU A 237 -17.71 -12.91 -10.92
CA LEU A 237 -17.68 -13.50 -9.58
C LEU A 237 -18.06 -12.43 -8.57
N ASN A 238 -18.96 -12.77 -7.68
CA ASN A 238 -19.28 -11.96 -6.50
C ASN A 238 -18.96 -12.81 -5.28
N PRO A 239 -17.73 -12.71 -4.73
CA PRO A 239 -17.27 -13.53 -3.62
C PRO A 239 -17.93 -13.19 -2.30
#